data_c82887d7f5ac88bc917e69ab21350a82
#
_entry.id   c82887d7f5ac88bc917e69ab21350a82
#
_cell.length_a   1.000
_cell.length_b   1.000
_cell.length_c   1.000
_cell.angle_alpha   90.00
_cell.angle_beta   90.00
_cell.angle_gamma   90.00
#
_symmetry.space_group_name_H-M   'P 1'
#
loop_
_entity.id
_entity.type
_entity.pdbx_description
1 polymer ?
#
loop_
_entity_poly.entity_id
_entity_poly.type
_entity_poly.pdbx_seq_one_letter_code
_entity_poly.pdbx_strand_id
1 'polypeptide(L)'
;MKKVITTLSLILIWITVVQAQSFCIAEKGNTASIIIDKNDWKGVIRAANDLGDDVRKVCGKNAVVKHEKNANNGNIIVGTIGKSHIIDTLVKQGKLDVSKVKGQWESFLIDIVDGNLVVAGSDKRGTIYGIYEISQRIGVSPWYWWADVPVKHQDNIYWNDGRFIQPSPKVKYRGIFINDEWPSFGEWATTHFGGVNSKMYAKMFELILRLKANYLWPAMWASAFNEDDPLTPQVADDYGIVMGTSHHEPMMRAHREYVNRKNAIGPWDYASNKKRIDQFFLEGMQRNKAFDNLVTIGMRGDGDVAMGKGDDEDNMKTLKNVIKGQRQIIKKVYGKEDAVPQLWAIFTEVQRYYDAGFTVPDDVTLLLCDNNWGYIPRIGRDFERKRKGGLGLYY
;
A
#
# COMPACT_ATOMS: atom_id res chain seq x y z
N MET A 1 19.15 -55.10 -61.41
CA MET A 1 18.74 -55.17 -60.01
C MET A 1 19.50 -54.09 -59.20
N LYS A 2 18.88 -52.95 -58.95
CA LYS A 2 19.48 -51.85 -58.15
C LYS A 2 19.02 -52.05 -56.72
N LYS A 3 19.97 -52.23 -55.77
CA LYS A 3 19.71 -52.26 -54.31
C LYS A 3 19.56 -50.82 -53.84
N VAL A 4 18.40 -50.48 -53.30
CA VAL A 4 18.19 -49.24 -52.60
C VAL A 4 18.55 -49.49 -51.10
N ILE A 5 19.61 -48.80 -50.65
CA ILE A 5 20.00 -48.80 -49.23
C ILE A 5 19.26 -47.64 -48.60
N THR A 6 18.26 -47.94 -47.74
CA THR A 6 17.55 -46.97 -46.93
C THR A 6 18.30 -46.73 -45.63
N THR A 7 18.95 -45.57 -45.52
CA THR A 7 19.64 -45.18 -44.26
C THR A 7 18.61 -44.58 -43.31
N LEU A 8 18.32 -45.25 -42.21
CA LEU A 8 17.42 -44.77 -41.16
C LEU A 8 18.23 -43.90 -40.20
N SER A 9 18.06 -42.59 -40.29
CA SER A 9 18.69 -41.65 -39.35
C SER A 9 17.87 -41.58 -38.07
N LEU A 10 18.35 -42.15 -36.99
CA LEU A 10 17.80 -41.98 -35.63
C LEU A 10 18.13 -40.55 -35.15
N ILE A 11 17.15 -39.69 -35.13
CA ILE A 11 17.23 -38.39 -34.45
C ILE A 11 16.98 -38.64 -32.95
N LEU A 12 18.03 -38.69 -32.13
CA LEU A 12 17.92 -38.65 -30.67
C LEU A 12 17.51 -37.25 -30.27
N ILE A 13 16.22 -37.05 -29.94
CA ILE A 13 15.74 -35.83 -29.30
C ILE A 13 16.16 -35.93 -27.84
N TRP A 14 17.17 -35.18 -27.45
CA TRP A 14 17.50 -34.93 -26.03
C TRP A 14 16.43 -34.03 -25.44
N ILE A 15 15.45 -34.64 -24.78
CA ILE A 15 14.52 -33.90 -23.90
C ILE A 15 15.32 -33.56 -22.64
N THR A 16 15.89 -32.38 -22.57
CA THR A 16 16.40 -31.84 -21.31
C THR A 16 15.17 -31.55 -20.41
N VAL A 17 14.91 -32.48 -19.50
CA VAL A 17 13.98 -32.22 -18.39
C VAL A 17 14.65 -31.12 -17.56
N VAL A 18 14.23 -29.89 -17.73
CA VAL A 18 14.60 -28.80 -16.82
C VAL A 18 13.90 -29.13 -15.50
N GLN A 19 14.61 -29.79 -14.61
CA GLN A 19 14.13 -30.03 -13.26
C GLN A 19 13.99 -28.66 -12.59
N ALA A 20 12.76 -28.28 -12.23
CA ALA A 20 12.52 -27.03 -11.50
C ALA A 20 13.41 -27.03 -10.24
N GLN A 21 14.26 -26.04 -10.10
CA GLN A 21 15.08 -25.91 -8.89
C GLN A 21 14.14 -25.73 -7.69
N SER A 22 14.33 -26.54 -6.66
CA SER A 22 13.63 -26.40 -5.38
C SER A 22 14.58 -25.89 -4.31
N PHE A 23 14.04 -25.13 -3.36
CA PHE A 23 14.78 -24.64 -2.19
C PHE A 23 14.08 -25.12 -0.91
N CYS A 24 14.86 -25.69 0.00
CA CYS A 24 14.36 -26.14 1.30
C CYS A 24 14.30 -24.97 2.29
N ILE A 25 13.08 -24.55 2.67
CA ILE A 25 12.85 -23.51 3.71
C ILE A 25 12.92 -24.14 5.10
N ALA A 26 12.34 -25.32 5.28
CA ALA A 26 12.40 -26.08 6.52
C ALA A 26 12.33 -27.60 6.24
N GLU A 27 13.14 -28.38 6.97
CA GLU A 27 13.11 -29.84 6.93
C GLU A 27 13.62 -30.42 8.25
N LYS A 28 12.90 -31.43 8.79
CA LYS A 28 13.33 -32.19 9.98
C LYS A 28 13.75 -31.30 11.17
N GLY A 29 12.98 -30.24 11.41
CA GLY A 29 13.26 -29.31 12.52
C GLY A 29 14.40 -28.34 12.27
N ASN A 30 14.98 -28.26 11.06
CA ASN A 30 15.92 -27.22 10.66
C ASN A 30 15.21 -26.20 9.76
N THR A 31 15.59 -24.93 9.87
CA THR A 31 15.04 -23.84 9.06
C THR A 31 16.17 -23.06 8.41
N ALA A 32 15.98 -22.61 7.17
CA ALA A 32 16.86 -21.65 6.52
C ALA A 32 16.88 -20.34 7.30
N SER A 33 18.04 -19.71 7.47
CA SER A 33 18.12 -18.36 8.03
C SER A 33 17.69 -17.34 6.99
N ILE A 34 17.12 -16.22 7.45
CA ILE A 34 16.74 -15.09 6.59
C ILE A 34 17.86 -14.04 6.70
N ILE A 35 18.53 -13.76 5.59
CA ILE A 35 19.63 -12.79 5.54
C ILE A 35 19.13 -11.49 4.94
N ILE A 36 19.30 -10.39 5.65
CA ILE A 36 18.87 -9.06 5.23
C ILE A 36 19.90 -7.99 5.60
N ASP A 37 20.10 -7.02 4.72
CA ASP A 37 20.96 -5.87 5.00
C ASP A 37 20.30 -4.99 6.10
N LYS A 38 21.07 -4.64 7.14
CA LYS A 38 20.61 -3.76 8.22
C LYS A 38 20.22 -2.35 7.76
N ASN A 39 20.68 -1.94 6.58
CA ASN A 39 20.40 -0.64 5.99
C ASN A 39 19.19 -0.66 5.06
N ASP A 40 18.52 -1.80 4.88
CA ASP A 40 17.27 -1.86 4.11
C ASP A 40 16.14 -1.11 4.86
N TRP A 41 15.01 -0.94 4.22
CA TRP A 41 13.88 -0.23 4.81
C TRP A 41 13.38 -0.92 6.09
N LYS A 42 13.00 -0.15 7.10
CA LYS A 42 12.45 -0.70 8.36
C LYS A 42 11.28 -1.66 8.11
N GLY A 43 10.38 -1.32 7.16
CA GLY A 43 9.26 -2.17 6.79
C GLY A 43 9.69 -3.50 6.18
N VAL A 44 10.79 -3.53 5.44
CA VAL A 44 11.34 -4.76 4.86
C VAL A 44 11.95 -5.63 5.96
N ILE A 45 12.71 -5.03 6.88
CA ILE A 45 13.29 -5.74 8.03
C ILE A 45 12.17 -6.32 8.91
N ARG A 46 11.11 -5.55 9.17
CA ARG A 46 9.94 -6.02 9.90
C ARG A 46 9.28 -7.22 9.19
N ALA A 47 9.01 -7.10 7.89
CA ALA A 47 8.38 -8.18 7.12
C ALA A 47 9.25 -9.45 7.08
N ALA A 48 10.58 -9.31 7.08
CA ALA A 48 11.48 -10.45 7.20
C ALA A 48 11.32 -11.18 8.55
N ASN A 49 11.12 -10.45 9.66
CA ASN A 49 10.80 -11.05 10.95
C ASN A 49 9.41 -11.72 10.93
N ASP A 50 8.41 -11.11 10.28
CA ASP A 50 7.09 -11.75 10.10
C ASP A 50 7.22 -13.08 9.33
N LEU A 51 8.07 -13.15 8.29
CA LEU A 51 8.34 -14.41 7.59
C LEU A 51 8.96 -15.47 8.52
N GLY A 52 9.90 -15.07 9.37
CA GLY A 52 10.47 -15.96 10.38
C GLY A 52 9.40 -16.56 11.30
N ASP A 53 8.50 -15.71 11.78
CA ASP A 53 7.35 -16.11 12.59
C ASP A 53 6.34 -16.97 11.80
N ASP A 54 6.13 -16.68 10.52
CA ASP A 54 5.24 -17.45 9.65
C ASP A 54 5.79 -18.86 9.41
N VAL A 55 7.09 -19.01 9.19
CA VAL A 55 7.74 -20.34 9.16
C VAL A 55 7.50 -21.09 10.47
N ARG A 56 7.63 -20.41 11.63
CA ARG A 56 7.33 -21.02 12.94
C ARG A 56 5.87 -21.45 13.06
N LYS A 57 4.92 -20.66 12.58
CA LYS A 57 3.49 -21.05 12.57
C LYS A 57 3.25 -22.33 11.76
N VAL A 58 4.01 -22.52 10.68
CA VAL A 58 3.85 -23.68 9.79
C VAL A 58 4.58 -24.92 10.32
N CYS A 59 5.86 -24.83 10.74
CA CYS A 59 6.68 -25.99 11.09
C CYS A 59 7.09 -26.07 12.57
N GLY A 60 6.62 -25.14 13.40
CA GLY A 60 6.95 -25.09 14.84
C GLY A 60 8.29 -24.46 15.19
N LYS A 61 9.15 -24.13 14.20
CA LYS A 61 10.48 -23.56 14.43
C LYS A 61 10.68 -22.27 13.64
N ASN A 62 11.19 -21.22 14.30
CA ASN A 62 11.42 -19.91 13.70
C ASN A 62 12.59 -19.93 12.70
N ALA A 63 12.44 -19.27 11.56
CA ALA A 63 13.55 -18.93 10.68
C ALA A 63 14.22 -17.65 11.20
N VAL A 64 15.48 -17.77 11.60
CA VAL A 64 16.22 -16.68 12.27
C VAL A 64 16.61 -15.61 11.27
N VAL A 65 16.26 -14.36 11.55
CA VAL A 65 16.70 -13.20 10.76
C VAL A 65 18.10 -12.76 11.20
N LYS A 66 19.01 -12.62 10.23
CA LYS A 66 20.40 -12.20 10.47
C LYS A 66 20.75 -11.00 9.59
N HIS A 67 21.52 -10.08 10.15
CA HIS A 67 22.01 -8.88 9.46
C HIS A 67 23.47 -9.09 9.02
N GLU A 68 23.63 -9.85 7.95
CA GLU A 68 24.96 -10.20 7.41
C GLU A 68 25.19 -9.50 6.06
N LYS A 69 26.45 -9.28 5.70
CA LYS A 69 26.84 -8.70 4.39
C LYS A 69 27.01 -9.75 3.29
N ASN A 70 27.20 -10.99 3.67
CA ASN A 70 27.38 -12.13 2.77
C ASN A 70 26.48 -13.28 3.26
N ALA A 71 26.02 -14.11 2.35
CA ALA A 71 25.23 -15.28 2.67
C ALA A 71 25.96 -16.54 2.17
N ASN A 72 26.04 -17.57 3.01
CA ASN A 72 26.40 -18.92 2.61
C ASN A 72 25.20 -19.57 1.90
N ASN A 73 25.39 -20.74 1.28
CA ASN A 73 24.28 -21.47 0.68
C ASN A 73 23.26 -21.94 1.72
N GLY A 74 22.02 -22.10 1.31
CA GLY A 74 20.93 -22.60 2.16
C GLY A 74 20.20 -21.53 2.97
N ASN A 75 20.29 -20.26 2.57
CA ASN A 75 19.60 -19.15 3.23
C ASN A 75 18.50 -18.53 2.34
N ILE A 76 17.57 -17.82 2.98
CA ILE A 76 16.65 -16.90 2.31
C ILE A 76 17.28 -15.53 2.32
N ILE A 77 17.61 -14.97 1.17
CA ILE A 77 18.18 -13.63 1.04
C ILE A 77 17.07 -12.67 0.64
N VAL A 78 16.89 -11.61 1.42
CA VAL A 78 15.85 -10.60 1.17
C VAL A 78 16.49 -9.22 1.02
N GLY A 79 16.04 -8.44 0.02
CA GLY A 79 16.50 -7.06 -0.07
C GLY A 79 15.87 -6.25 -1.19
N THR A 80 15.98 -4.93 -1.02
CA THR A 80 15.53 -3.94 -2.00
C THR A 80 16.65 -3.57 -2.95
N ILE A 81 16.38 -3.61 -4.26
CA ILE A 81 17.34 -3.21 -5.32
C ILE A 81 17.76 -1.76 -5.10
N GLY A 82 19.09 -1.50 -5.12
CA GLY A 82 19.65 -0.17 -4.87
C GLY A 82 19.71 0.24 -3.40
N LYS A 83 19.33 -0.64 -2.47
CA LYS A 83 19.38 -0.41 -1.02
C LYS A 83 20.08 -1.56 -0.27
N SER A 84 19.85 -2.79 -0.68
CA SER A 84 20.51 -3.97 -0.13
C SER A 84 21.84 -4.23 -0.82
N HIS A 85 22.94 -4.16 -0.08
CA HIS A 85 24.28 -4.45 -0.62
C HIS A 85 24.39 -5.88 -1.16
N ILE A 86 23.73 -6.86 -0.53
CA ILE A 86 23.76 -8.26 -0.96
C ILE A 86 23.08 -8.39 -2.33
N ILE A 87 21.87 -7.84 -2.49
CA ILE A 87 21.14 -7.87 -3.76
C ILE A 87 21.93 -7.18 -4.86
N ASP A 88 22.45 -5.97 -4.61
CA ASP A 88 23.22 -5.20 -5.58
C ASP A 88 24.52 -5.93 -5.98
N THR A 89 25.14 -6.66 -5.06
CA THR A 89 26.31 -7.49 -5.33
C THR A 89 25.96 -8.66 -6.26
N LEU A 90 24.87 -9.39 -6.02
CA LEU A 90 24.39 -10.47 -6.89
C LEU A 90 24.07 -9.95 -8.31
N VAL A 91 23.45 -8.79 -8.41
CA VAL A 91 23.13 -8.13 -9.68
C VAL A 91 24.43 -7.74 -10.41
N LYS A 92 25.39 -7.11 -9.72
CA LYS A 92 26.67 -6.69 -10.29
C LYS A 92 27.50 -7.88 -10.79
N GLN A 93 27.41 -9.01 -10.12
CA GLN A 93 28.08 -10.26 -10.51
C GLN A 93 27.38 -11.00 -11.66
N GLY A 94 26.24 -10.49 -12.16
CA GLY A 94 25.43 -11.16 -13.20
C GLY A 94 24.72 -12.43 -12.74
N LYS A 95 24.67 -12.68 -11.41
CA LYS A 95 24.04 -13.88 -10.83
C LYS A 95 22.53 -13.71 -10.65
N LEU A 96 22.06 -12.48 -10.49
CA LEU A 96 20.64 -12.13 -10.35
C LEU A 96 20.23 -11.14 -11.44
N ASP A 97 19.39 -11.58 -12.38
CA ASP A 97 18.82 -10.69 -13.38
C ASP A 97 17.55 -10.00 -12.83
N VAL A 98 17.63 -8.69 -12.63
CA VAL A 98 16.54 -7.83 -12.14
C VAL A 98 15.92 -6.96 -13.23
N SER A 99 16.25 -7.19 -14.50
CA SER A 99 15.84 -6.33 -15.62
C SER A 99 14.31 -6.11 -15.73
N LYS A 100 13.53 -7.11 -15.36
CA LYS A 100 12.06 -7.06 -15.41
C LYS A 100 11.41 -6.37 -14.21
N VAL A 101 12.13 -6.10 -13.14
CA VAL A 101 11.60 -5.51 -11.90
C VAL A 101 12.25 -4.17 -11.56
N LYS A 102 13.52 -3.96 -11.90
CA LYS A 102 14.25 -2.73 -11.61
C LYS A 102 13.55 -1.52 -12.26
N GLY A 103 13.28 -0.50 -11.45
CA GLY A 103 12.61 0.73 -11.90
C GLY A 103 11.09 0.59 -12.08
N GLN A 104 10.54 -0.60 -11.87
CA GLN A 104 9.09 -0.82 -11.79
C GLN A 104 8.63 -0.55 -10.35
N TRP A 105 7.46 0.04 -10.17
CA TRP A 105 6.94 0.26 -8.82
C TRP A 105 6.25 -1.00 -8.27
N GLU A 106 6.48 -1.29 -6.98
CA GLU A 106 5.87 -2.41 -6.24
C GLU A 106 6.00 -3.77 -6.94
N SER A 107 7.09 -3.96 -7.67
CA SER A 107 7.41 -5.20 -8.38
C SER A 107 8.47 -5.99 -7.59
N PHE A 108 8.47 -7.30 -7.72
CA PHE A 108 9.48 -8.16 -7.10
C PHE A 108 9.74 -9.42 -7.91
N LEU A 109 10.86 -10.04 -7.62
CA LEU A 109 11.18 -11.39 -8.07
C LEU A 109 11.60 -12.28 -6.89
N ILE A 110 11.35 -13.58 -7.03
CA ILE A 110 11.89 -14.63 -6.18
C ILE A 110 12.63 -15.58 -7.11
N ASP A 111 13.87 -15.93 -6.77
CA ASP A 111 14.73 -16.79 -7.60
C ASP A 111 15.64 -17.66 -6.72
N ILE A 112 16.15 -18.74 -7.27
CA ILE A 112 17.16 -19.58 -6.59
C ILE A 112 18.53 -19.25 -7.21
N VAL A 113 19.42 -18.67 -6.41
CA VAL A 113 20.74 -18.20 -6.82
C VAL A 113 21.80 -18.78 -5.89
N ASP A 114 22.78 -19.47 -6.43
CA ASP A 114 23.87 -20.11 -5.66
C ASP A 114 23.36 -20.90 -4.45
N GLY A 115 22.26 -21.68 -4.61
CA GLY A 115 21.68 -22.47 -3.54
C GLY A 115 20.97 -21.67 -2.45
N ASN A 116 20.65 -20.38 -2.67
CA ASN A 116 19.86 -19.53 -1.80
C ASN A 116 18.53 -19.14 -2.46
N LEU A 117 17.47 -18.99 -1.68
CA LEU A 117 16.22 -18.39 -2.13
C LEU A 117 16.33 -16.87 -2.02
N VAL A 118 16.31 -16.16 -3.13
CA VAL A 118 16.53 -14.70 -3.17
C VAL A 118 15.22 -13.99 -3.46
N VAL A 119 14.83 -13.06 -2.60
CA VAL A 119 13.72 -12.12 -2.78
C VAL A 119 14.29 -10.74 -3.06
N ALA A 120 14.08 -10.22 -4.26
CA ALA A 120 14.52 -8.89 -4.65
C ALA A 120 13.34 -8.02 -5.09
N GLY A 121 13.07 -6.94 -4.36
CA GLY A 121 12.02 -5.97 -4.69
C GLY A 121 12.57 -4.73 -5.37
N SER A 122 11.77 -4.14 -6.23
CA SER A 122 12.08 -2.87 -6.92
C SER A 122 12.10 -1.67 -5.99
N ASP A 123 11.31 -1.72 -4.93
CA ASP A 123 11.17 -0.71 -3.89
C ASP A 123 10.77 -1.37 -2.53
N LYS A 124 10.54 -0.54 -1.48
CA LYS A 124 10.20 -1.07 -0.14
C LYS A 124 8.97 -1.98 -0.17
N ARG A 125 7.90 -1.61 -0.89
CA ARG A 125 6.65 -2.38 -0.96
C ARG A 125 6.81 -3.62 -1.82
N GLY A 126 7.48 -3.53 -2.96
CA GLY A 126 7.78 -4.70 -3.77
C GLY A 126 8.55 -5.77 -2.99
N THR A 127 9.53 -5.37 -2.19
CA THR A 127 10.27 -6.30 -1.33
C THR A 127 9.37 -6.94 -0.26
N ILE A 128 8.54 -6.14 0.41
CA ILE A 128 7.57 -6.63 1.41
C ILE A 128 6.59 -7.63 0.77
N TYR A 129 6.08 -7.34 -0.43
CA TYR A 129 5.17 -8.24 -1.15
C TYR A 129 5.84 -9.55 -1.53
N GLY A 130 7.13 -9.53 -1.92
CA GLY A 130 7.90 -10.74 -2.19
C GLY A 130 8.08 -11.60 -0.94
N ILE A 131 8.29 -11.00 0.22
CA ILE A 131 8.35 -11.70 1.50
C ILE A 131 6.99 -12.35 1.82
N TYR A 132 5.91 -11.61 1.72
CA TYR A 132 4.56 -12.14 2.00
C TYR A 132 4.04 -13.11 0.93
N GLU A 133 4.61 -13.08 -0.31
CA GLU A 133 4.38 -14.13 -1.28
C GLU A 133 4.88 -15.48 -0.76
N ILE A 134 6.08 -15.51 -0.17
CA ILE A 134 6.59 -16.74 0.48
C ILE A 134 5.66 -17.16 1.62
N SER A 135 5.30 -16.23 2.52
CA SER A 135 4.37 -16.50 3.63
C SER A 135 3.06 -17.16 3.17
N GLN A 136 2.48 -16.64 2.09
CA GLN A 136 1.24 -17.18 1.52
C GLN A 136 1.46 -18.58 0.92
N ARG A 137 2.58 -18.80 0.19
CA ARG A 137 2.90 -20.07 -0.44
C ARG A 137 3.19 -21.19 0.55
N ILE A 138 3.75 -20.86 1.70
CA ILE A 138 3.96 -21.85 2.78
C ILE A 138 2.70 -22.11 3.59
N GLY A 139 1.57 -21.45 3.30
CA GLY A 139 0.25 -21.72 3.88
C GLY A 139 -0.23 -20.74 4.95
N VAL A 140 0.42 -19.58 5.10
CA VAL A 140 -0.07 -18.53 6.02
C VAL A 140 -0.99 -17.57 5.26
N SER A 141 -2.28 -17.65 5.52
CA SER A 141 -3.29 -16.76 4.94
C SER A 141 -3.04 -15.30 5.36
N PRO A 142 -3.27 -14.29 4.49
CA PRO A 142 -3.34 -12.90 4.91
C PRO A 142 -4.32 -12.65 6.07
N TRP A 143 -5.35 -13.46 6.16
CA TRP A 143 -6.43 -13.37 7.16
C TRP A 143 -6.18 -14.18 8.43
N TYR A 144 -4.97 -14.76 8.60
CA TYR A 144 -4.67 -15.66 9.72
C TYR A 144 -5.00 -15.05 11.09
N TRP A 145 -4.82 -13.74 11.24
CA TRP A 145 -5.08 -13.02 12.49
C TRP A 145 -6.48 -12.40 12.55
N TRP A 146 -6.93 -11.77 11.45
CA TRP A 146 -8.21 -11.04 11.41
C TRP A 146 -9.45 -11.94 11.35
N ALA A 147 -9.33 -13.10 10.75
CA ALA A 147 -10.42 -14.04 10.56
C ALA A 147 -10.08 -15.44 11.09
N ASP A 148 -9.08 -15.54 11.98
CA ASP A 148 -8.65 -16.77 12.65
C ASP A 148 -8.42 -17.95 11.69
N VAL A 149 -7.95 -17.68 10.46
CA VAL A 149 -7.69 -18.72 9.48
C VAL A 149 -6.55 -19.60 9.97
N PRO A 150 -6.78 -20.90 10.20
CA PRO A 150 -5.77 -21.76 10.79
C PRO A 150 -4.60 -22.03 9.85
N VAL A 151 -3.40 -22.02 10.39
CA VAL A 151 -2.19 -22.41 9.66
C VAL A 151 -2.01 -23.93 9.84
N LYS A 152 -1.96 -24.65 8.71
CA LYS A 152 -1.74 -26.11 8.73
C LYS A 152 -0.27 -26.41 8.99
N HIS A 153 -0.01 -27.34 9.92
CA HIS A 153 1.35 -27.80 10.21
C HIS A 153 1.95 -28.59 9.04
N GLN A 154 3.23 -28.32 8.75
CA GLN A 154 4.03 -29.05 7.75
C GLN A 154 5.43 -29.28 8.32
N ASP A 155 5.90 -30.54 8.33
CA ASP A 155 7.26 -30.89 8.78
C ASP A 155 8.35 -30.40 7.80
N ASN A 156 7.99 -30.33 6.53
CA ASN A 156 8.89 -29.94 5.44
C ASN A 156 8.24 -28.83 4.59
N ILE A 157 9.01 -27.80 4.33
CA ILE A 157 8.57 -26.64 3.56
C ILE A 157 9.57 -26.38 2.43
N TYR A 158 9.09 -26.35 1.19
CA TYR A 158 9.92 -26.11 0.01
C TYR A 158 9.34 -24.98 -0.86
N TRP A 159 10.22 -24.21 -1.45
CA TRP A 159 9.91 -23.37 -2.59
C TRP A 159 10.17 -24.20 -3.87
N ASN A 160 9.13 -24.50 -4.63
CA ASN A 160 9.18 -25.35 -5.81
C ASN A 160 8.89 -24.62 -7.13
N ASP A 161 8.57 -23.32 -7.07
CA ASP A 161 8.11 -22.56 -8.25
C ASP A 161 9.28 -22.02 -9.11
N GLY A 162 10.54 -22.35 -8.75
CA GLY A 162 11.70 -21.81 -9.44
C GLY A 162 11.70 -20.28 -9.41
N ARG A 163 11.98 -19.66 -10.57
CA ARG A 163 11.96 -18.20 -10.71
C ARG A 163 10.52 -17.69 -10.84
N PHE A 164 10.13 -16.80 -9.93
CA PHE A 164 8.84 -16.11 -9.92
C PHE A 164 9.02 -14.61 -10.04
N ILE A 165 8.23 -13.94 -10.90
CA ILE A 165 8.28 -12.49 -11.09
C ILE A 165 6.86 -11.94 -10.97
N GLN A 166 6.67 -10.98 -10.07
CA GLN A 166 5.44 -10.20 -9.96
C GLN A 166 5.67 -8.82 -10.58
N PRO A 167 5.00 -8.49 -11.69
CA PRO A 167 5.08 -7.17 -12.29
C PRO A 167 4.36 -6.12 -11.42
N SER A 168 4.56 -4.84 -11.73
CA SER A 168 3.81 -3.74 -11.11
C SER A 168 2.30 -3.97 -11.19
N PRO A 169 1.57 -3.73 -10.10
CA PRO A 169 0.11 -3.75 -10.12
C PRO A 169 -0.45 -2.71 -11.11
N LYS A 170 -1.53 -3.04 -11.80
CA LYS A 170 -2.17 -2.11 -12.75
C LYS A 170 -2.87 -0.94 -12.07
N VAL A 171 -3.30 -1.10 -10.83
CA VAL A 171 -3.91 -0.06 -10.01
C VAL A 171 -2.90 0.41 -8.97
N LYS A 172 -2.61 1.72 -8.95
CA LYS A 172 -1.54 2.28 -8.13
C LYS A 172 -1.88 2.26 -6.63
N TYR A 173 -3.04 2.75 -6.25
CA TYR A 173 -3.48 2.79 -4.85
C TYR A 173 -4.59 1.77 -4.64
N ARG A 174 -4.37 0.85 -3.71
CA ARG A 174 -5.28 -0.25 -3.39
C ARG A 174 -5.38 -0.30 -1.88
N GLY A 175 -6.58 -0.17 -1.35
CA GLY A 175 -6.71 -0.09 0.10
C GLY A 175 -8.13 -0.22 0.59
N ILE A 176 -8.29 0.11 1.83
CA ILE A 176 -9.57 0.08 2.55
C ILE A 176 -9.83 1.42 3.23
N PHE A 177 -11.08 1.63 3.57
CA PHE A 177 -11.55 2.71 4.41
C PHE A 177 -12.17 2.12 5.69
N ILE A 178 -11.72 2.57 6.85
CA ILE A 178 -12.37 2.24 8.12
C ILE A 178 -13.52 3.22 8.28
N ASN A 179 -14.73 2.84 7.89
CA ASN A 179 -15.89 3.72 7.79
C ASN A 179 -16.85 3.60 8.95
N ASP A 180 -17.02 2.42 9.50
CA ASP A 180 -17.93 2.18 10.64
C ASP A 180 -17.12 1.97 11.93
N GLU A 181 -16.78 3.05 12.58
CA GLU A 181 -15.86 3.04 13.71
C GLU A 181 -16.56 2.70 15.04
N TRP A 182 -17.79 3.19 15.27
CA TRP A 182 -18.48 3.04 16.56
C TRP A 182 -19.94 2.62 16.40
N PRO A 183 -20.41 1.75 17.33
CA PRO A 183 -19.70 1.20 18.49
C PRO A 183 -18.80 0.01 18.16
N SER A 184 -19.02 -0.71 17.06
CA SER A 184 -18.43 -2.03 16.81
C SER A 184 -16.91 -2.02 16.75
N PHE A 185 -16.31 -1.31 15.78
CA PHE A 185 -14.86 -1.30 15.61
C PHE A 185 -14.13 -0.59 16.76
N GLY A 186 -14.64 0.55 17.22
CA GLY A 186 -14.02 1.34 18.27
C GLY A 186 -14.01 0.63 19.62
N GLU A 187 -15.09 -0.03 20.02
CA GLU A 187 -15.14 -0.83 21.24
C GLU A 187 -14.25 -2.06 21.15
N TRP A 188 -14.25 -2.72 20.00
CA TRP A 188 -13.33 -3.83 19.74
C TRP A 188 -11.87 -3.38 19.85
N ALA A 189 -11.49 -2.28 19.21
CA ALA A 189 -10.13 -1.73 19.28
C ALA A 189 -9.74 -1.32 20.71
N THR A 190 -10.68 -0.73 21.46
CA THR A 190 -10.47 -0.36 22.87
C THR A 190 -10.23 -1.60 23.73
N THR A 191 -11.00 -2.66 23.54
CA THR A 191 -10.85 -3.90 24.30
C THR A 191 -9.54 -4.61 24.01
N HIS A 192 -9.08 -4.64 22.75
CA HIS A 192 -7.91 -5.41 22.35
C HIS A 192 -6.58 -4.61 22.41
N PHE A 193 -6.65 -3.30 22.21
CA PHE A 193 -5.47 -2.44 22.05
C PHE A 193 -5.47 -1.20 22.97
N GLY A 194 -6.53 -0.97 23.72
CA GLY A 194 -6.72 0.23 24.52
C GLY A 194 -7.20 1.45 23.73
N GLY A 195 -7.57 1.28 22.45
CA GLY A 195 -8.08 2.33 21.59
C GLY A 195 -7.71 2.13 20.12
N VAL A 196 -8.16 3.05 19.26
CA VAL A 196 -7.80 3.12 17.83
C VAL A 196 -6.44 3.82 17.72
N ASN A 197 -5.35 3.08 17.92
CA ASN A 197 -3.99 3.57 18.09
C ASN A 197 -2.99 2.86 17.17
N SER A 198 -1.70 3.20 17.28
CA SER A 198 -0.62 2.64 16.46
C SER A 198 -0.51 1.11 16.53
N LYS A 199 -0.84 0.49 17.67
CA LYS A 199 -0.81 -0.97 17.84
C LYS A 199 -1.91 -1.65 17.02
N MET A 200 -3.11 -1.08 17.05
CA MET A 200 -4.23 -1.53 16.22
C MET A 200 -3.91 -1.32 14.73
N TYR A 201 -3.47 -0.12 14.36
CA TYR A 201 -3.13 0.19 12.97
C TYR A 201 -1.99 -0.68 12.43
N ALA A 202 -1.02 -1.08 13.26
CA ALA A 202 0.03 -2.01 12.86
C ALA A 202 -0.53 -3.34 12.34
N LYS A 203 -1.60 -3.88 12.98
CA LYS A 203 -2.29 -5.09 12.52
C LYS A 203 -3.04 -4.86 11.20
N MET A 204 -3.67 -3.69 11.04
CA MET A 204 -4.32 -3.31 9.79
C MET A 204 -3.31 -3.14 8.66
N PHE A 205 -2.19 -2.49 8.91
CA PHE A 205 -1.12 -2.30 7.93
C PHE A 205 -0.50 -3.64 7.49
N GLU A 206 -0.29 -4.56 8.40
CA GLU A 206 0.15 -5.92 8.09
C GLU A 206 -0.83 -6.61 7.14
N LEU A 207 -2.13 -6.58 7.43
CA LEU A 207 -3.16 -7.17 6.56
C LEU A 207 -3.13 -6.57 5.15
N ILE A 208 -3.13 -5.23 5.06
CA ILE A 208 -3.08 -4.50 3.77
C ILE A 208 -1.89 -4.97 2.94
N LEU A 209 -0.70 -5.05 3.55
CA LEU A 209 0.52 -5.47 2.84
C LEU A 209 0.51 -6.96 2.46
N ARG A 210 -0.03 -7.85 3.30
CA ARG A 210 -0.21 -9.27 2.97
C ARG A 210 -1.17 -9.47 1.79
N LEU A 211 -2.16 -8.59 1.64
CA LEU A 211 -3.07 -8.54 0.50
C LEU A 211 -2.46 -7.83 -0.73
N LYS A 212 -1.19 -7.42 -0.68
CA LYS A 212 -0.50 -6.63 -1.70
C LYS A 212 -1.22 -5.31 -2.03
N ALA A 213 -1.88 -4.74 -1.03
CA ALA A 213 -2.43 -3.39 -1.05
C ALA A 213 -1.48 -2.42 -0.33
N ASN A 214 -1.73 -1.11 -0.44
CA ASN A 214 -0.78 -0.09 0.00
C ASN A 214 -1.42 1.17 0.59
N TYR A 215 -2.74 1.23 0.71
CA TYR A 215 -3.45 2.48 0.98
C TYR A 215 -4.48 2.32 2.10
N LEU A 216 -4.64 3.36 2.92
CA LEU A 216 -5.64 3.38 3.98
C LEU A 216 -6.26 4.77 4.13
N TRP A 217 -7.59 4.83 4.25
CA TRP A 217 -8.31 5.89 4.93
C TRP A 217 -8.59 5.43 6.36
N PRO A 218 -8.06 6.14 7.38
CA PRO A 218 -8.17 5.73 8.76
C PRO A 218 -9.57 5.96 9.33
N ALA A 219 -9.81 5.46 10.54
CA ALA A 219 -11.00 5.77 11.32
C ALA A 219 -11.16 7.28 11.49
N MET A 220 -12.41 7.76 11.41
CA MET A 220 -12.79 9.17 11.48
C MET A 220 -13.77 9.42 12.64
N TRP A 221 -14.70 10.34 12.55
CA TRP A 221 -15.72 10.69 13.57
C TRP A 221 -15.19 10.87 14.99
N ALA A 222 -15.01 9.76 15.73
CA ALA A 222 -14.50 9.77 17.10
C ALA A 222 -12.98 9.70 17.19
N SER A 223 -12.28 9.55 16.06
CA SER A 223 -10.85 9.30 15.99
C SER A 223 -10.11 10.38 15.19
N ALA A 224 -8.86 10.64 15.57
CA ALA A 224 -7.96 11.57 14.90
C ALA A 224 -6.59 10.90 14.70
N PHE A 225 -6.40 10.27 13.56
CA PHE A 225 -5.23 9.43 13.22
C PHE A 225 -3.88 10.03 13.61
N ASN A 226 -3.70 11.33 13.41
CA ASN A 226 -2.44 12.01 13.70
C ASN A 226 -2.32 12.52 15.14
N GLU A 227 -3.39 12.48 15.95
CA GLU A 227 -3.42 13.15 17.26
C GLU A 227 -3.71 12.19 18.42
N ASP A 228 -4.54 11.16 18.22
CA ASP A 228 -4.89 10.20 19.28
C ASP A 228 -3.69 9.40 19.74
N ASP A 229 -2.81 9.04 18.80
CA ASP A 229 -1.51 8.45 19.09
C ASP A 229 -0.46 9.01 18.11
N PRO A 230 0.46 9.87 18.60
CA PRO A 230 1.49 10.52 17.76
C PRO A 230 2.45 9.56 17.05
N LEU A 231 2.51 8.28 17.46
CA LEU A 231 3.33 7.26 16.80
C LEU A 231 2.69 6.73 15.51
N THR A 232 1.37 6.84 15.37
CA THR A 232 0.63 6.21 14.27
C THR A 232 1.13 6.61 12.88
N PRO A 233 1.40 7.90 12.56
CA PRO A 233 1.92 8.27 11.24
C PRO A 233 3.29 7.68 10.94
N GLN A 234 4.18 7.62 11.93
CA GLN A 234 5.49 7.00 11.79
C GLN A 234 5.38 5.48 11.58
N VAL A 235 4.47 4.81 12.29
CA VAL A 235 4.21 3.38 12.10
C VAL A 235 3.67 3.12 10.69
N ALA A 236 2.78 3.96 10.15
CA ALA A 236 2.31 3.83 8.78
C ALA A 236 3.45 3.92 7.76
N ASP A 237 4.37 4.89 7.92
CA ASP A 237 5.53 5.04 7.05
C ASP A 237 6.52 3.87 7.19
N ASP A 238 6.83 3.46 8.44
CA ASP A 238 7.70 2.32 8.71
C ASP A 238 7.15 1.02 8.10
N TYR A 239 5.83 0.84 8.04
CA TYR A 239 5.19 -0.26 7.31
C TYR A 239 5.20 -0.07 5.80
N GLY A 240 5.26 1.15 5.30
CA GLY A 240 5.21 1.48 3.88
C GLY A 240 3.80 1.72 3.36
N ILE A 241 2.87 2.12 4.22
CA ILE A 241 1.49 2.45 3.86
C ILE A 241 1.41 3.90 3.39
N VAL A 242 0.69 4.11 2.29
CA VAL A 242 0.27 5.44 1.83
C VAL A 242 -0.99 5.82 2.60
N MET A 243 -0.96 6.96 3.27
CA MET A 243 -2.12 7.43 4.02
C MET A 243 -2.93 8.45 3.20
N GLY A 244 -4.24 8.39 3.34
CA GLY A 244 -5.15 9.41 2.87
C GLY A 244 -6.16 9.74 3.94
N THR A 245 -7.12 10.58 3.60
CA THR A 245 -8.27 10.91 4.45
C THR A 245 -9.55 10.90 3.62
N SER A 246 -10.69 10.72 4.25
CA SER A 246 -11.96 10.57 3.56
C SER A 246 -12.41 11.83 2.81
N HIS A 247 -13.48 11.71 2.07
CA HIS A 247 -14.03 12.75 1.20
C HIS A 247 -14.44 14.05 1.92
N HIS A 248 -14.70 14.02 3.23
CA HIS A 248 -15.02 15.20 4.03
C HIS A 248 -13.90 15.64 4.99
N GLU A 249 -12.74 15.00 4.90
CA GLU A 249 -11.56 15.20 5.74
C GLU A 249 -10.34 15.68 4.89
N PRO A 250 -10.41 16.82 4.24
CA PRO A 250 -9.36 17.24 3.32
C PRO A 250 -8.04 17.62 4.01
N MET A 251 -6.97 17.64 3.23
CA MET A 251 -5.66 18.16 3.62
C MET A 251 -5.02 17.43 4.80
N MET A 252 -5.20 16.08 4.85
CA MET A 252 -4.67 15.22 5.91
C MET A 252 -5.13 15.61 7.31
N ARG A 253 -6.37 16.09 7.41
CA ARG A 253 -7.02 16.44 8.67
C ARG A 253 -8.19 15.51 8.95
N ALA A 254 -8.24 14.94 10.15
CA ALA A 254 -9.46 14.30 10.63
C ALA A 254 -10.51 15.37 11.00
N HIS A 255 -11.78 15.09 10.71
CA HIS A 255 -12.86 16.00 11.12
C HIS A 255 -12.91 16.19 12.64
N ARG A 256 -12.57 15.16 13.39
CA ARG A 256 -12.43 15.21 14.86
C ARG A 256 -11.46 16.29 15.33
N GLU A 257 -10.38 16.54 14.60
CA GLU A 257 -9.42 17.59 14.92
C GLU A 257 -10.08 18.98 14.86
N TYR A 258 -10.95 19.22 13.87
CA TYR A 258 -11.74 20.44 13.80
C TYR A 258 -12.74 20.53 14.95
N VAL A 259 -13.49 19.46 15.23
CA VAL A 259 -14.48 19.43 16.32
C VAL A 259 -13.83 19.78 17.66
N ASN A 260 -12.66 19.24 17.95
CA ASN A 260 -11.90 19.53 19.17
C ASN A 260 -11.42 20.98 19.27
N ARG A 261 -11.31 21.69 18.14
CA ARG A 261 -10.81 23.08 18.04
C ARG A 261 -11.87 24.06 17.51
N LYS A 262 -13.13 23.68 17.45
CA LYS A 262 -14.20 24.46 16.81
C LYS A 262 -14.26 25.89 17.34
N ASN A 263 -14.11 26.09 18.64
CA ASN A 263 -14.12 27.43 19.26
C ASN A 263 -12.93 28.30 18.80
N ALA A 264 -11.77 27.71 18.55
CA ALA A 264 -10.58 28.44 18.11
C ALA A 264 -10.59 28.68 16.58
N ILE A 265 -11.05 27.69 15.81
CA ILE A 265 -11.08 27.77 14.34
C ILE A 265 -12.27 28.61 13.88
N GLY A 266 -13.42 28.54 14.58
CA GLY A 266 -14.68 29.16 14.17
C GLY A 266 -15.47 28.29 13.19
N PRO A 267 -16.43 28.87 12.45
CA PRO A 267 -17.34 28.11 11.60
C PRO A 267 -16.60 27.38 10.47
N TRP A 268 -17.06 26.15 10.16
CA TRP A 268 -16.62 25.35 9.02
C TRP A 268 -17.27 25.86 7.74
N ASP A 269 -16.99 27.11 7.40
CA ASP A 269 -17.51 27.81 6.23
C ASP A 269 -16.38 28.60 5.56
N TYR A 270 -15.97 28.13 4.40
CA TYR A 270 -14.82 28.71 3.70
C TYR A 270 -15.10 30.11 3.15
N ALA A 271 -16.34 30.43 2.85
CA ALA A 271 -16.71 31.74 2.34
C ALA A 271 -16.47 32.85 3.40
N SER A 272 -16.82 32.57 4.67
CA SER A 272 -16.70 33.50 5.78
C SER A 272 -15.42 33.35 6.62
N ASN A 273 -14.81 32.12 6.63
CA ASN A 273 -13.70 31.80 7.53
C ASN A 273 -12.46 31.23 6.83
N LYS A 274 -12.22 31.64 5.59
CA LYS A 274 -11.10 31.15 4.75
C LYS A 274 -9.76 31.15 5.47
N LYS A 275 -9.38 32.22 6.13
CA LYS A 275 -8.05 32.40 6.73
C LYS A 275 -7.73 31.35 7.80
N ARG A 276 -8.69 31.04 8.69
CA ARG A 276 -8.48 30.07 9.77
C ARG A 276 -8.54 28.63 9.25
N ILE A 277 -9.41 28.37 8.27
CA ILE A 277 -9.48 27.06 7.61
C ILE A 277 -8.21 26.79 6.80
N ASP A 278 -7.68 27.77 6.06
CA ASP A 278 -6.39 27.66 5.37
C ASP A 278 -5.24 27.38 6.35
N GLN A 279 -5.22 28.03 7.51
CA GLN A 279 -4.21 27.76 8.55
C GLN A 279 -4.33 26.32 9.09
N PHE A 280 -5.54 25.86 9.35
CA PHE A 280 -5.81 24.50 9.78
C PHE A 280 -5.32 23.47 8.73
N PHE A 281 -5.60 23.69 7.45
CA PHE A 281 -5.10 22.85 6.36
C PHE A 281 -3.58 22.90 6.22
N LEU A 282 -2.97 24.07 6.34
CA LEU A 282 -1.53 24.25 6.28
C LEU A 282 -0.80 23.41 7.33
N GLU A 283 -1.27 23.43 8.57
CA GLU A 283 -0.69 22.65 9.66
C GLU A 283 -0.81 21.14 9.40
N GLY A 284 -1.96 20.68 8.84
CA GLY A 284 -2.13 19.27 8.43
C GLY A 284 -1.09 18.84 7.40
N MET A 285 -0.88 19.66 6.37
CA MET A 285 0.10 19.38 5.32
C MET A 285 1.55 19.44 5.83
N GLN A 286 1.87 20.40 6.70
CA GLN A 286 3.22 20.49 7.30
C GLN A 286 3.56 19.26 8.14
N ARG A 287 2.62 18.83 8.98
CA ARG A 287 2.75 17.65 9.85
C ARG A 287 3.01 16.38 9.05
N ASN A 288 2.34 16.23 7.92
CA ASN A 288 2.39 15.02 7.11
C ASN A 288 3.45 15.07 5.97
N LYS A 289 4.26 16.13 5.90
CA LYS A 289 5.19 16.37 4.78
C LYS A 289 6.20 15.23 4.55
N ALA A 290 6.64 14.57 5.61
CA ALA A 290 7.68 13.54 5.55
C ALA A 290 7.16 12.15 5.14
N PHE A 291 5.84 11.96 5.07
CA PHE A 291 5.20 10.66 4.88
C PHE A 291 4.63 10.49 3.47
N ASP A 292 4.44 9.23 3.06
CA ASP A 292 3.75 8.90 1.81
C ASP A 292 2.24 9.19 1.95
N ASN A 293 1.73 10.16 1.19
CA ASN A 293 0.34 10.58 1.25
C ASN A 293 -0.32 10.62 -0.14
N LEU A 294 -1.63 10.34 -0.16
CA LEU A 294 -2.53 10.69 -1.25
C LEU A 294 -3.56 11.67 -0.68
N VAL A 295 -3.39 12.95 -0.99
CA VAL A 295 -4.08 14.04 -0.32
C VAL A 295 -5.48 14.24 -0.88
N THR A 296 -6.51 14.12 -0.04
CA THR A 296 -7.87 14.50 -0.40
C THR A 296 -7.97 16.02 -0.46
N ILE A 297 -8.46 16.54 -1.58
CA ILE A 297 -8.78 17.95 -1.78
C ILE A 297 -10.29 18.15 -1.95
N GLY A 298 -10.73 19.39 -1.88
CA GLY A 298 -12.14 19.74 -1.80
C GLY A 298 -12.57 19.99 -0.36
N MET A 299 -13.86 20.13 -0.14
CA MET A 299 -14.43 20.35 1.19
C MET A 299 -15.91 20.00 1.13
N ARG A 300 -16.46 19.43 2.19
CA ARG A 300 -17.89 19.30 2.45
C ARG A 300 -18.29 20.15 3.67
N GLY A 301 -19.54 20.15 4.04
CA GLY A 301 -20.03 20.83 5.23
C GLY A 301 -19.58 20.17 6.54
N ASP A 302 -19.86 20.81 7.65
CA ASP A 302 -19.59 20.30 9.01
C ASP A 302 -20.43 19.03 9.27
N GLY A 303 -19.78 17.90 9.55
CA GLY A 303 -20.47 16.64 9.82
C GLY A 303 -20.90 15.86 8.57
N ASP A 304 -20.12 15.93 7.49
CA ASP A 304 -20.34 15.18 6.25
C ASP A 304 -21.66 15.48 5.53
N VAL A 305 -22.07 16.72 5.55
CA VAL A 305 -23.22 17.26 4.81
C VAL A 305 -22.78 18.08 3.61
N ALA A 306 -23.71 18.47 2.73
CA ALA A 306 -23.42 19.38 1.64
C ALA A 306 -22.86 20.72 2.16
N MET A 307 -21.90 21.29 1.43
CA MET A 307 -21.26 22.55 1.79
C MET A 307 -22.22 23.73 1.56
N GLY A 308 -22.20 24.69 2.52
CA GLY A 308 -22.89 25.95 2.37
C GLY A 308 -24.41 25.91 2.58
N LYS A 309 -25.02 27.09 2.46
CA LYS A 309 -26.47 27.29 2.54
C LYS A 309 -27.06 27.78 1.21
N GLY A 310 -26.21 28.00 0.21
CA GLY A 310 -26.57 28.47 -1.11
C GLY A 310 -27.03 27.34 -2.04
N ASP A 311 -27.35 27.71 -3.25
CA ASP A 311 -27.60 26.76 -4.32
C ASP A 311 -26.32 26.07 -4.83
N ASP A 312 -26.46 25.15 -5.77
CA ASP A 312 -25.33 24.42 -6.32
C ASP A 312 -24.30 25.34 -7.03
N GLU A 313 -24.72 26.47 -7.61
CA GLU A 313 -23.84 27.41 -8.29
C GLU A 313 -22.93 28.16 -7.28
N ASP A 314 -23.49 28.65 -6.19
CA ASP A 314 -22.76 29.29 -5.11
C ASP A 314 -21.80 28.31 -4.43
N ASN A 315 -22.24 27.09 -4.21
CA ASN A 315 -21.42 26.02 -3.63
C ASN A 315 -20.25 25.64 -4.56
N MET A 316 -20.46 25.52 -5.86
CA MET A 316 -19.39 25.28 -6.85
C MET A 316 -18.38 26.43 -6.87
N LYS A 317 -18.82 27.68 -6.79
CA LYS A 317 -17.94 28.87 -6.72
C LYS A 317 -17.07 28.83 -5.47
N THR A 318 -17.67 28.50 -4.34
CA THR A 318 -16.94 28.35 -3.06
C THR A 318 -15.95 27.18 -3.14
N LEU A 319 -16.37 26.02 -3.65
CA LEU A 319 -15.51 24.83 -3.81
C LEU A 319 -14.31 25.11 -4.72
N LYS A 320 -14.48 25.89 -5.78
CA LYS A 320 -13.38 26.34 -6.65
C LYS A 320 -12.34 27.14 -5.87
N ASN A 321 -12.78 28.02 -4.96
CA ASN A 321 -11.89 28.81 -4.10
C ASN A 321 -11.18 27.93 -3.06
N VAL A 322 -11.88 26.94 -2.48
CA VAL A 322 -11.30 25.93 -1.57
C VAL A 322 -10.15 25.19 -2.26
N ILE A 323 -10.41 24.58 -3.41
CA ILE A 323 -9.41 23.80 -4.16
C ILE A 323 -8.20 24.67 -4.53
N LYS A 324 -8.45 25.91 -4.99
CA LYS A 324 -7.37 26.89 -5.27
C LYS A 324 -6.52 27.16 -4.02
N GLY A 325 -7.15 27.40 -2.87
CA GLY A 325 -6.45 27.64 -1.60
C GLY A 325 -5.63 26.41 -1.16
N GLN A 326 -6.22 25.24 -1.22
CA GLN A 326 -5.57 23.98 -0.87
C GLN A 326 -4.33 23.71 -1.75
N ARG A 327 -4.41 23.93 -3.06
CA ARG A 327 -3.26 23.77 -3.96
C ARG A 327 -2.16 24.81 -3.70
N GLN A 328 -2.51 26.03 -3.33
CA GLN A 328 -1.53 27.03 -2.88
C GLN A 328 -0.83 26.61 -1.58
N ILE A 329 -1.55 25.97 -0.65
CA ILE A 329 -0.98 25.41 0.58
C ILE A 329 -0.02 24.27 0.23
N ILE A 330 -0.39 23.36 -0.65
CA ILE A 330 0.48 22.28 -1.14
C ILE A 330 1.75 22.87 -1.75
N LYS A 331 1.62 23.89 -2.62
CA LYS A 331 2.77 24.59 -3.19
C LYS A 331 3.67 25.23 -2.11
N LYS A 332 3.07 25.84 -1.09
CA LYS A 332 3.82 26.44 0.02
C LYS A 332 4.61 25.40 0.82
N VAL A 333 4.07 24.20 1.04
CA VAL A 333 4.69 23.14 1.83
C VAL A 333 5.69 22.33 1.02
N TYR A 334 5.37 22.00 -0.24
CA TYR A 334 6.13 21.05 -1.07
C TYR A 334 6.87 21.69 -2.26
N GLY A 335 6.64 22.99 -2.52
CA GLY A 335 7.29 23.74 -3.60
C GLY A 335 6.51 23.79 -4.92
N LYS A 336 5.60 22.83 -5.18
CA LYS A 336 4.75 22.79 -6.38
C LYS A 336 3.34 22.35 -6.00
N GLU A 337 2.34 22.73 -6.81
CA GLU A 337 0.94 22.36 -6.59
C GLU A 337 0.67 20.86 -6.84
N ASP A 338 1.47 20.21 -7.67
CA ASP A 338 1.41 18.80 -8.04
C ASP A 338 2.53 17.96 -7.40
N ALA A 339 3.19 18.46 -6.35
CA ALA A 339 4.32 17.80 -5.70
C ALA A 339 3.94 16.55 -4.90
N VAL A 340 2.69 16.45 -4.49
CA VAL A 340 2.13 15.27 -3.80
C VAL A 340 0.87 14.82 -4.54
N PRO A 341 0.64 13.50 -4.67
CA PRO A 341 -0.59 13.00 -5.30
C PRO A 341 -1.84 13.51 -4.60
N GLN A 342 -2.85 13.88 -5.37
CA GLN A 342 -4.11 14.42 -4.89
C GLN A 342 -5.29 13.63 -5.45
N LEU A 343 -6.35 13.53 -4.67
CA LEU A 343 -7.63 12.99 -5.13
C LEU A 343 -8.79 13.93 -4.79
N TRP A 344 -9.84 13.87 -5.59
CA TRP A 344 -11.11 14.52 -5.34
C TRP A 344 -12.24 13.50 -5.45
N ALA A 345 -12.98 13.32 -4.36
CA ALA A 345 -14.07 12.34 -4.29
C ALA A 345 -15.35 12.93 -4.89
N ILE A 346 -15.92 12.20 -5.86
CA ILE A 346 -17.15 12.56 -6.54
C ILE A 346 -18.31 11.81 -5.86
N PHE A 347 -18.73 12.31 -4.70
CA PHE A 347 -19.74 11.68 -3.86
C PHE A 347 -20.92 12.63 -3.60
N THR A 348 -22.14 12.11 -3.60
CA THR A 348 -23.39 12.83 -3.32
C THR A 348 -23.58 14.12 -4.14
N GLU A 349 -23.64 15.32 -3.51
CA GLU A 349 -23.80 16.60 -4.20
C GLU A 349 -22.66 16.93 -5.16
N VAL A 350 -21.45 16.45 -4.84
CA VAL A 350 -20.27 16.66 -5.70
C VAL A 350 -20.44 15.98 -7.06
N GLN A 351 -21.20 14.87 -7.14
CA GLN A 351 -21.58 14.25 -8.42
C GLN A 351 -22.41 15.21 -9.29
N ARG A 352 -23.39 15.92 -8.68
CA ARG A 352 -24.17 16.91 -9.43
C ARG A 352 -23.33 18.08 -9.91
N TYR A 353 -22.39 18.57 -9.08
CA TYR A 353 -21.46 19.64 -9.49
C TYR A 353 -20.60 19.21 -10.68
N TYR A 354 -20.11 17.98 -10.64
CA TYR A 354 -19.31 17.43 -11.72
C TYR A 354 -20.13 17.24 -13.01
N ASP A 355 -21.38 16.81 -12.90
CA ASP A 355 -22.30 16.67 -14.04
C ASP A 355 -22.72 18.04 -14.62
N ALA A 356 -22.77 19.09 -13.78
CA ALA A 356 -22.96 20.47 -14.19
C ALA A 356 -21.70 21.12 -14.80
N GLY A 357 -20.59 20.38 -14.95
CA GLY A 357 -19.36 20.84 -15.58
C GLY A 357 -18.28 21.36 -14.66
N PHE A 358 -18.46 21.26 -13.33
CA PHE A 358 -17.36 21.56 -12.40
C PHE A 358 -16.24 20.54 -12.59
N THR A 359 -15.01 21.01 -12.56
CA THR A 359 -13.83 20.13 -12.74
C THR A 359 -12.66 20.58 -11.86
N VAL A 360 -11.74 19.67 -11.63
CA VAL A 360 -10.47 19.87 -10.93
C VAL A 360 -9.30 19.79 -11.90
N PRO A 361 -8.10 20.32 -11.56
CA PRO A 361 -6.91 20.19 -12.41
C PRO A 361 -6.65 18.76 -12.88
N ASP A 362 -6.06 18.61 -14.06
CA ASP A 362 -5.89 17.34 -14.74
C ASP A 362 -4.99 16.33 -14.00
N ASP A 363 -4.09 16.84 -13.14
CA ASP A 363 -3.18 16.04 -12.29
C ASP A 363 -3.86 15.44 -11.04
N VAL A 364 -5.11 15.83 -10.75
CA VAL A 364 -5.89 15.33 -9.62
C VAL A 364 -6.64 14.06 -10.01
N THR A 365 -6.53 12.99 -9.23
CA THR A 365 -7.31 11.76 -9.40
C THR A 365 -8.79 12.02 -9.14
N LEU A 366 -9.65 11.64 -10.08
CA LEU A 366 -11.09 11.61 -9.86
C LEU A 366 -11.46 10.30 -9.17
N LEU A 367 -11.95 10.36 -7.93
CA LEU A 367 -12.43 9.20 -7.20
C LEU A 367 -13.95 9.08 -7.39
N LEU A 368 -14.35 8.17 -8.26
CA LEU A 368 -15.76 7.84 -8.48
C LEU A 368 -16.26 7.01 -7.29
N CYS A 369 -17.46 7.29 -6.82
CA CYS A 369 -18.02 6.64 -5.63
C CYS A 369 -19.32 5.90 -5.98
N ASP A 370 -19.62 4.84 -5.22
CA ASP A 370 -20.96 4.26 -5.20
C ASP A 370 -21.95 5.13 -4.43
N ASN A 371 -23.21 4.72 -4.40
CA ASN A 371 -24.28 5.46 -3.73
C ASN A 371 -24.72 4.85 -2.40
N ASN A 372 -23.84 4.13 -1.68
CA ASN A 372 -24.13 3.38 -0.45
C ASN A 372 -25.06 2.16 -0.62
N TRP A 373 -25.54 1.89 -1.83
CA TRP A 373 -26.35 0.72 -2.17
C TRP A 373 -25.60 -0.28 -3.05
N GLY A 374 -24.29 -0.08 -3.21
CA GLY A 374 -23.47 -0.87 -4.11
C GLY A 374 -23.68 -0.54 -5.59
N TYR A 375 -24.40 0.54 -5.91
CA TYR A 375 -24.59 1.00 -7.28
C TYR A 375 -23.60 2.12 -7.61
N ILE A 376 -22.81 1.90 -8.64
CA ILE A 376 -21.86 2.89 -9.18
C ILE A 376 -22.60 3.67 -10.26
N PRO A 377 -23.04 4.91 -9.99
CA PRO A 377 -23.89 5.67 -10.93
C PRO A 377 -23.12 6.11 -12.17
N ARG A 378 -21.79 6.05 -12.11
CA ARG A 378 -20.94 6.57 -13.17
C ARG A 378 -19.69 5.73 -13.38
N ILE A 379 -19.44 5.38 -14.61
CA ILE A 379 -18.18 4.76 -15.07
C ILE A 379 -17.36 5.85 -15.76
N GLY A 380 -16.04 5.87 -15.57
CA GLY A 380 -15.16 6.85 -16.20
C GLY A 380 -15.31 6.87 -17.74
N ARG A 381 -15.56 8.05 -18.29
CA ARG A 381 -15.63 8.31 -19.73
C ARG A 381 -14.23 8.31 -20.36
N ASP A 382 -14.11 8.16 -21.65
CA ASP A 382 -12.82 8.06 -22.34
C ASP A 382 -11.90 9.27 -22.12
N PHE A 383 -12.44 10.49 -22.04
CA PHE A 383 -11.63 11.68 -21.77
C PHE A 383 -11.15 11.73 -20.31
N GLU A 384 -11.93 11.18 -19.37
CA GLU A 384 -11.55 11.09 -17.95
C GLU A 384 -10.42 10.10 -17.73
N ARG A 385 -10.44 8.98 -18.46
CA ARG A 385 -9.39 7.96 -18.45
C ARG A 385 -8.03 8.46 -18.97
N LYS A 386 -8.04 9.52 -19.77
CA LYS A 386 -6.83 10.16 -20.32
C LYS A 386 -6.22 11.20 -19.39
N ARG A 387 -6.87 11.50 -18.25
CA ARG A 387 -6.37 12.46 -17.28
C ARG A 387 -5.03 12.01 -16.70
N LYS A 388 -4.12 12.96 -16.47
CA LYS A 388 -2.82 12.70 -15.84
C LYS A 388 -2.99 12.11 -14.42
N GLY A 389 -3.95 12.61 -13.65
CA GLY A 389 -4.27 12.11 -12.32
C GLY A 389 -5.01 10.78 -12.31
N GLY A 390 -5.56 10.35 -13.45
CA GLY A 390 -6.29 9.10 -13.59
C GLY A 390 -7.63 9.07 -12.86
N LEU A 391 -8.14 7.85 -12.73
CA LEU A 391 -9.41 7.55 -12.04
C LEU A 391 -9.16 6.61 -10.86
N GLY A 392 -9.95 6.79 -9.81
CA GLY A 392 -10.11 5.85 -8.71
C GLY A 392 -11.56 5.44 -8.55
N LEU A 393 -11.78 4.39 -7.79
CA LEU A 393 -13.10 3.90 -7.43
C LEU A 393 -13.16 3.61 -5.94
N TYR A 394 -14.20 4.11 -5.30
CA TYR A 394 -14.59 3.80 -3.92
C TYR A 394 -15.95 3.10 -3.94
N TYR A 395 -16.03 1.89 -3.34
CA TYR A 395 -17.25 1.09 -3.25
C TYR A 395 -17.26 0.20 -2.00
#